data_7aeac68a302589b1428169b0cc75d76f
#
_entry.id   7aeac68a302589b1428169b0cc75d76f
#
_cell.length_a   1.000
_cell.length_b   1.000
_cell.length_c   1.000
_cell.angle_alpha   90.00
_cell.angle_beta   90.00
_cell.angle_gamma   90.00
#
_symmetry.space_group_name_H-M   'P 1'
#
loop_
_entity.id
_entity.type
_entity.pdbx_description
1 polymer ?
#
loop_
_entity_poly.entity_id
_entity_poly.type
_entity_poly.pdbx_seq_one_letter_code
_entity_poly.pdbx_strand_id
1 'polypeptide(L)'
;MSLWRTVKLARRLKDICLFLAAWFLLSDAIATVSGTAVLYAKTSLHMKPAALGLINVIATTAGVLGAFSWAFISRFFDLRPHQTILACICIFEIIPLYGLLGYLQFVKDWGVVGLQQPWEMYPLGFVYGFVLGGLSSYCRSLFGELIPPGSEAAFYALYAITDKGSSVFGPAIVGLIVDRYNEIRPAFWFLAVLVGLPAPLIWFVNVERGKEEGEKLAEIIEGFKIRESTEASGAQSLREDQALLASEDEEGHEARTHQD
;
A
#
# COMPACT_ATOMS: atom_id res chain seq x y z
N MET A 1 9.73 -15.19 -9.21
CA MET A 1 8.49 -15.00 -10.02
C MET A 1 8.57 -13.67 -10.75
N SER A 2 8.14 -13.59 -12.03
CA SER A 2 8.06 -12.30 -12.72
C SER A 2 6.87 -11.49 -12.18
N LEU A 3 7.01 -10.15 -12.04
CA LEU A 3 5.95 -9.24 -11.61
C LEU A 3 4.64 -9.45 -12.38
N TRP A 4 4.74 -9.75 -13.68
CA TRP A 4 3.59 -10.04 -14.52
C TRP A 4 2.78 -11.27 -14.08
N ARG A 5 3.46 -12.33 -13.63
CA ARG A 5 2.80 -13.52 -13.07
C ARG A 5 2.10 -13.18 -11.76
N THR A 6 2.72 -12.37 -10.91
CA THR A 6 2.13 -11.92 -9.63
C THR A 6 0.89 -11.08 -9.86
N VAL A 7 0.89 -10.15 -10.82
CA VAL A 7 -0.30 -9.36 -11.18
C VAL A 7 -1.42 -10.26 -11.72
N LYS A 8 -1.09 -11.24 -12.56
CA LYS A 8 -2.08 -12.20 -13.08
C LYS A 8 -2.66 -13.09 -11.98
N LEU A 9 -1.84 -13.44 -11.00
CA LEU A 9 -2.24 -14.23 -9.83
C LEU A 9 -3.13 -13.39 -8.90
N ALA A 10 -2.73 -12.17 -8.58
CA ALA A 10 -3.50 -11.23 -7.77
C ALA A 10 -4.90 -10.97 -8.35
N ARG A 11 -5.04 -10.88 -9.68
CA ARG A 11 -6.33 -10.72 -10.35
C ARG A 11 -7.33 -11.86 -10.12
N ARG A 12 -6.87 -13.03 -9.72
CA ARG A 12 -7.74 -14.16 -9.35
C ARG A 12 -8.26 -14.09 -7.93
N LEU A 13 -7.59 -13.31 -7.07
CA LEU A 13 -7.90 -13.10 -5.67
C LEU A 13 -8.61 -11.76 -5.52
N LYS A 14 -9.95 -11.78 -5.46
CA LYS A 14 -10.78 -10.57 -5.48
C LYS A 14 -10.48 -9.64 -4.31
N ASP A 15 -10.29 -10.19 -3.12
CA ASP A 15 -10.04 -9.40 -1.91
C ASP A 15 -8.66 -8.73 -1.91
N ILE A 16 -7.64 -9.39 -2.47
CA ILE A 16 -6.32 -8.78 -2.67
C ILE A 16 -6.39 -7.63 -3.68
N CYS A 17 -7.08 -7.82 -4.82
CA CYS A 17 -7.26 -6.75 -5.79
C CYS A 17 -8.00 -5.56 -5.21
N LEU A 18 -9.06 -5.82 -4.44
CA LEU A 18 -9.86 -4.78 -3.80
C LEU A 18 -9.03 -4.01 -2.78
N PHE A 19 -8.25 -4.74 -1.97
CA PHE A 19 -7.32 -4.12 -1.02
C PHE A 19 -6.23 -3.30 -1.72
N LEU A 20 -5.59 -3.82 -2.77
CA LEU A 20 -4.56 -3.08 -3.51
C LEU A 20 -5.13 -1.82 -4.19
N ALA A 21 -6.37 -1.87 -4.69
CA ALA A 21 -7.04 -0.68 -5.23
C ALA A 21 -7.31 0.35 -4.13
N ALA A 22 -7.79 -0.08 -2.97
CA ALA A 22 -7.98 0.78 -1.81
C ALA A 22 -6.66 1.38 -1.32
N TRP A 23 -5.61 0.56 -1.25
CA TRP A 23 -4.27 1.00 -0.87
C TRP A 23 -3.66 2.00 -1.86
N PHE A 24 -3.86 1.79 -3.16
CA PHE A 24 -3.45 2.73 -4.19
C PHE A 24 -4.04 4.12 -3.95
N LEU A 25 -5.35 4.20 -3.73
CA LEU A 25 -6.04 5.46 -3.47
C LEU A 25 -5.63 6.07 -2.12
N LEU A 26 -5.48 5.25 -1.09
CA LEU A 26 -5.10 5.70 0.25
C LEU A 26 -3.66 6.24 0.27
N SER A 27 -2.73 5.58 -0.40
CA SER A 27 -1.34 6.02 -0.51
C SER A 27 -1.24 7.34 -1.30
N ASP A 28 -2.02 7.48 -2.39
CA ASP A 28 -2.12 8.74 -3.12
C ASP A 28 -2.72 9.86 -2.26
N ALA A 29 -3.77 9.55 -1.47
CA ALA A 29 -4.35 10.50 -0.53
C ALA A 29 -3.34 10.98 0.53
N ILE A 30 -2.58 10.06 1.14
CA ILE A 30 -1.55 10.39 2.13
C ILE A 30 -0.49 11.32 1.53
N ALA A 31 0.04 10.99 0.35
CA ALA A 31 1.04 11.80 -0.32
C ALA A 31 0.50 13.17 -0.71
N THR A 32 -0.73 13.22 -1.21
CA THR A 32 -1.38 14.45 -1.68
C THR A 32 -1.75 15.38 -0.53
N VAL A 33 -2.29 14.85 0.57
CA VAL A 33 -2.58 15.65 1.78
C VAL A 33 -1.31 16.26 2.33
N SER A 34 -0.23 15.48 2.46
CA SER A 34 1.07 15.96 2.94
C SER A 34 1.64 17.05 2.04
N GLY A 35 1.66 16.81 0.72
CA GLY A 35 2.16 17.78 -0.27
C GLY A 35 1.35 19.07 -0.27
N THR A 36 0.01 18.96 -0.27
CA THR A 36 -0.89 20.11 -0.24
C THR A 36 -0.77 20.90 1.06
N ALA A 37 -0.64 20.22 2.20
CA ALA A 37 -0.44 20.87 3.50
C ALA A 37 0.84 21.71 3.53
N VAL A 38 1.96 21.17 3.02
CA VAL A 38 3.23 21.89 2.93
C VAL A 38 3.13 23.06 1.96
N LEU A 39 2.47 22.89 0.80
CA LEU A 39 2.25 23.95 -0.17
C LEU A 39 1.40 25.06 0.43
N TYR A 40 0.29 24.73 1.08
CA TYR A 40 -0.60 25.69 1.75
C TYR A 40 0.12 26.48 2.85
N ALA A 41 0.89 25.78 3.69
CA ALA A 41 1.67 26.41 4.75
C ALA A 41 2.71 27.41 4.24
N LYS A 42 3.32 27.13 3.09
CA LYS A 42 4.30 28.04 2.45
C LYS A 42 3.65 29.23 1.77
N THR A 43 2.60 28.98 0.98
CA THR A 43 2.03 30.01 0.09
C THR A 43 0.94 30.84 0.76
N SER A 44 0.03 30.21 1.52
CA SER A 44 -1.11 30.88 2.14
C SER A 44 -0.81 31.39 3.55
N LEU A 45 -0.08 30.59 4.35
CA LEU A 45 0.24 30.96 5.74
C LEU A 45 1.64 31.60 5.88
N HIS A 46 2.44 31.67 4.82
CA HIS A 46 3.80 32.24 4.80
C HIS A 46 4.70 31.72 5.91
N MET A 47 4.58 30.44 6.24
CA MET A 47 5.35 29.82 7.33
C MET A 47 6.84 29.70 6.99
N LYS A 48 7.68 29.95 7.98
CA LYS A 48 9.13 29.80 7.84
C LYS A 48 9.53 28.32 7.71
N PRO A 49 10.63 28.00 7.00
CA PRO A 49 11.12 26.62 6.86
C PRO A 49 11.32 25.88 8.19
N ALA A 50 11.78 26.60 9.24
CA ALA A 50 11.93 26.02 10.57
C ALA A 50 10.60 25.55 11.18
N ALA A 51 9.49 26.29 10.96
CA ALA A 51 8.17 25.91 11.42
C ALA A 51 7.66 24.66 10.69
N LEU A 52 7.92 24.53 9.37
CA LEU A 52 7.62 23.33 8.61
C LEU A 52 8.43 22.12 9.11
N GLY A 53 9.69 22.34 9.43
CA GLY A 53 10.54 21.31 10.08
C GLY A 53 9.94 20.83 11.41
N LEU A 54 9.45 21.76 12.23
CA LEU A 54 8.80 21.42 13.51
C LEU A 54 7.51 20.61 13.31
N ILE A 55 6.69 20.98 12.33
CA ILE A 55 5.48 20.19 11.98
C ILE A 55 5.87 18.76 11.60
N ASN A 56 6.94 18.58 10.82
CA ASN A 56 7.40 17.25 10.43
C ASN A 56 7.91 16.43 11.65
N VAL A 57 8.59 17.06 12.58
CA VAL A 57 9.01 16.42 13.85
C VAL A 57 7.78 15.99 14.66
N ILE A 58 6.78 16.86 14.80
CA ILE A 58 5.52 16.57 15.49
C ILE A 58 4.82 15.39 14.80
N ALA A 59 4.67 15.42 13.47
CA ALA A 59 4.03 14.36 12.72
C ALA A 59 4.77 13.02 12.87
N THR A 60 6.10 13.01 12.81
CA THR A 60 6.89 11.78 12.97
C THR A 60 6.75 11.21 14.38
N THR A 61 6.84 12.05 15.40
CA THR A 61 6.66 11.63 16.81
C THR A 61 5.25 11.12 17.06
N ALA A 62 4.24 11.84 16.55
CA ALA A 62 2.83 11.42 16.61
C ALA A 62 2.61 10.09 15.86
N GLY A 63 3.34 9.83 14.78
CA GLY A 63 3.29 8.57 14.03
C GLY A 63 3.75 7.37 14.87
N VAL A 64 4.85 7.54 15.59
CA VAL A 64 5.33 6.50 16.53
C VAL A 64 4.30 6.27 17.63
N LEU A 65 3.81 7.34 18.28
CA LEU A 65 2.77 7.24 19.30
C LEU A 65 1.50 6.61 18.74
N GLY A 66 1.10 6.99 17.53
CA GLY A 66 -0.06 6.45 16.83
C GLY A 66 0.03 4.95 16.61
N ALA A 67 1.18 4.44 16.16
CA ALA A 67 1.36 3.02 15.95
C ALA A 67 1.12 2.18 17.22
N PHE A 68 1.62 2.64 18.38
CA PHE A 68 1.38 1.99 19.66
C PHE A 68 -0.05 2.19 20.18
N SER A 69 -0.56 3.43 20.09
CA SER A 69 -1.91 3.76 20.56
C SER A 69 -2.98 3.00 19.80
N TRP A 70 -2.87 2.88 18.49
CA TRP A 70 -3.80 2.11 17.68
C TRP A 70 -3.77 0.61 18.00
N ALA A 71 -2.59 0.06 18.32
CA ALA A 71 -2.48 -1.33 18.77
C ALA A 71 -3.20 -1.54 20.12
N PHE A 72 -3.14 -0.56 21.01
CA PHE A 72 -3.89 -0.60 22.27
C PHE A 72 -5.40 -0.42 22.06
N ILE A 73 -5.81 0.58 21.27
CA ILE A 73 -7.22 0.88 20.94
C ILE A 73 -7.87 -0.33 20.26
N SER A 74 -7.21 -0.92 19.28
CA SER A 74 -7.72 -2.10 18.56
C SER A 74 -7.96 -3.30 19.49
N ARG A 75 -7.06 -3.53 20.45
CA ARG A 75 -7.21 -4.60 21.44
C ARG A 75 -8.29 -4.29 22.46
N PHE A 76 -8.39 -3.04 22.90
CA PHE A 76 -9.36 -2.63 23.91
C PHE A 76 -10.81 -2.72 23.40
N PHE A 77 -11.03 -2.36 22.12
CA PHE A 77 -12.35 -2.40 21.48
C PHE A 77 -12.59 -3.68 20.66
N ASP A 78 -11.67 -4.64 20.68
CA ASP A 78 -11.71 -5.88 19.89
C ASP A 78 -12.00 -5.64 18.40
N LEU A 79 -11.32 -4.62 17.85
CA LEU A 79 -11.49 -4.21 16.45
C LEU A 79 -10.75 -5.15 15.51
N ARG A 80 -11.42 -5.58 14.46
CA ARG A 80 -10.78 -6.30 13.35
C ARG A 80 -9.85 -5.36 12.58
N PRO A 81 -8.77 -5.85 11.92
CA PRO A 81 -7.80 -4.99 11.21
C PRO A 81 -8.44 -4.02 10.21
N HIS A 82 -9.44 -4.47 9.42
CA HIS A 82 -10.14 -3.61 8.46
C HIS A 82 -10.96 -2.50 9.14
N GLN A 83 -11.55 -2.76 10.32
CA GLN A 83 -12.28 -1.76 11.10
C GLN A 83 -11.34 -0.69 11.67
N THR A 84 -10.14 -1.09 12.10
CA THR A 84 -9.12 -0.15 12.55
C THR A 84 -8.65 0.76 11.42
N ILE A 85 -8.48 0.23 10.21
CA ILE A 85 -8.15 1.03 9.02
C ILE A 85 -9.27 2.03 8.72
N LEU A 86 -10.54 1.60 8.77
CA LEU A 86 -11.69 2.50 8.57
C LEU A 86 -11.74 3.61 9.62
N ALA A 87 -11.50 3.29 10.90
CA ALA A 87 -11.44 4.29 11.96
C ALA A 87 -10.29 5.29 11.71
N CYS A 88 -9.13 4.83 11.25
CA CYS A 88 -8.03 5.70 10.85
C CYS A 88 -8.44 6.62 9.69
N ILE A 89 -9.12 6.10 8.65
CA ILE A 89 -9.59 6.91 7.51
C ILE A 89 -10.59 7.97 7.97
N CYS A 90 -11.53 7.62 8.86
CA CYS A 90 -12.49 8.58 9.41
C CYS A 90 -11.80 9.74 10.18
N ILE A 91 -10.74 9.45 10.93
CA ILE A 91 -9.98 10.50 11.61
C ILE A 91 -9.12 11.28 10.60
N PHE A 92 -8.59 10.62 9.58
CA PHE A 92 -7.82 11.28 8.53
C PHE A 92 -8.67 12.28 7.75
N GLU A 93 -9.95 12.00 7.54
CA GLU A 93 -10.92 12.86 6.88
C GLU A 93 -11.11 14.21 7.59
N ILE A 94 -10.83 14.29 8.89
CA ILE A 94 -10.87 15.54 9.65
C ILE A 94 -9.95 16.60 9.03
N ILE A 95 -8.81 16.22 8.44
CA ILE A 95 -7.83 17.15 7.89
C ILE A 95 -8.40 17.94 6.70
N PRO A 96 -8.88 17.30 5.62
CA PRO A 96 -9.47 18.05 4.52
C PRO A 96 -10.76 18.77 4.92
N LEU A 97 -11.59 18.16 5.76
CA LEU A 97 -12.82 18.80 6.26
C LEU A 97 -12.50 20.06 7.06
N TYR A 98 -11.46 20.04 7.91
CA TYR A 98 -11.02 21.22 8.63
C TYR A 98 -10.56 22.33 7.68
N GLY A 99 -9.85 21.97 6.59
CA GLY A 99 -9.49 22.92 5.54
C GLY A 99 -10.71 23.54 4.83
N LEU A 100 -11.77 22.73 4.62
CA LEU A 100 -13.03 23.17 4.04
C LEU A 100 -13.83 24.11 4.96
N LEU A 101 -13.73 24.00 6.28
CA LEU A 101 -14.38 24.95 7.20
C LEU A 101 -13.98 26.39 6.91
N GLY A 102 -12.77 26.63 6.39
CA GLY A 102 -12.33 27.95 5.97
C GLY A 102 -13.09 28.56 4.79
N TYR A 103 -14.00 27.83 4.12
CA TYR A 103 -14.92 28.37 3.12
C TYR A 103 -16.16 29.04 3.75
N LEU A 104 -16.55 28.61 4.94
CA LEU A 104 -17.73 29.13 5.60
C LEU A 104 -17.50 30.58 6.02
N GLN A 105 -18.34 31.49 5.54
CA GLN A 105 -18.25 32.93 5.84
C GLN A 105 -18.21 33.17 7.38
N PHE A 106 -19.05 32.48 8.12
CA PHE A 106 -19.12 32.53 9.57
C PHE A 106 -17.81 32.16 10.26
N VAL A 107 -17.07 31.17 9.71
CA VAL A 107 -15.77 30.73 10.24
C VAL A 107 -14.67 31.74 9.87
N LYS A 108 -14.75 32.38 8.69
CA LYS A 108 -13.84 33.43 8.29
C LYS A 108 -13.89 34.64 9.24
N ASP A 109 -15.08 34.98 9.72
CA ASP A 109 -15.29 36.13 10.60
C ASP A 109 -14.66 35.91 11.98
N TRP A 110 -14.46 34.66 12.39
CA TRP A 110 -13.81 34.35 13.66
C TRP A 110 -12.28 34.57 13.61
N GLY A 111 -11.67 34.55 12.41
CA GLY A 111 -10.21 34.72 12.25
C GLY A 111 -9.34 33.60 12.80
N VAL A 112 -9.96 32.54 13.31
CA VAL A 112 -9.38 31.30 13.82
C VAL A 112 -10.24 30.14 13.35
N VAL A 113 -9.65 28.96 13.16
CA VAL A 113 -10.31 27.76 12.61
C VAL A 113 -10.40 27.81 11.06
N GLY A 114 -10.19 26.66 10.43
CA GLY A 114 -10.24 26.51 8.97
C GLY A 114 -8.96 26.91 8.25
N LEU A 115 -7.80 26.68 8.87
CA LEU A 115 -6.46 26.97 8.34
C LEU A 115 -6.27 28.48 8.02
N GLN A 116 -6.62 29.32 8.98
CA GLN A 116 -6.43 30.76 8.88
C GLN A 116 -5.15 31.21 9.59
N GLN A 117 -4.70 30.49 10.60
CA GLN A 117 -3.56 30.82 11.41
C GLN A 117 -2.44 29.75 11.28
N PRO A 118 -1.14 30.15 11.30
CA PRO A 118 -0.03 29.22 11.20
C PRO A 118 -0.01 28.15 12.30
N TRP A 119 -0.45 28.46 13.50
CA TRP A 119 -0.45 27.54 14.63
C TRP A 119 -1.42 26.34 14.46
N GLU A 120 -2.46 26.48 13.64
CA GLU A 120 -3.45 25.42 13.34
C GLU A 120 -2.81 24.23 12.60
N MET A 121 -1.67 24.46 11.94
CA MET A 121 -0.93 23.39 11.23
C MET A 121 -0.28 22.38 12.21
N TYR A 122 0.04 22.77 13.44
CA TYR A 122 0.68 21.86 14.39
C TYR A 122 -0.27 20.75 14.88
N PRO A 123 -1.49 21.04 15.35
CA PRO A 123 -2.44 19.99 15.71
C PRO A 123 -2.84 19.13 14.51
N LEU A 124 -2.97 19.70 13.31
CA LEU A 124 -3.23 18.91 12.11
C LEU A 124 -2.05 17.99 11.74
N GLY A 125 -0.82 18.47 11.91
CA GLY A 125 0.38 17.65 11.76
C GLY A 125 0.41 16.48 12.76
N PHE A 126 -0.03 16.72 14.01
CA PHE A 126 -0.17 15.66 15.00
C PHE A 126 -1.22 14.61 14.57
N VAL A 127 -2.42 15.05 14.18
CA VAL A 127 -3.48 14.14 13.69
C VAL A 127 -3.01 13.35 12.48
N TYR A 128 -2.36 14.00 11.51
CA TYR A 128 -1.79 13.35 10.34
C TYR A 128 -0.79 12.24 10.73
N GLY A 129 0.17 12.56 11.58
CA GLY A 129 1.17 11.58 12.02
C GLY A 129 0.54 10.42 12.78
N PHE A 130 -0.35 10.72 13.74
CA PHE A 130 -1.04 9.73 14.57
C PHE A 130 -1.82 8.72 13.73
N VAL A 131 -2.55 9.19 12.73
CA VAL A 131 -3.29 8.34 11.79
C VAL A 131 -2.35 7.55 10.89
N LEU A 132 -1.29 8.18 10.37
CA LEU A 132 -0.31 7.54 9.49
C LEU A 132 0.38 6.35 10.17
N GLY A 133 0.70 6.45 11.47
CA GLY A 133 1.26 5.36 12.26
C GLY A 133 0.33 4.14 12.30
N GLY A 134 -0.96 4.36 12.53
CA GLY A 134 -1.99 3.33 12.48
C GLY A 134 -2.17 2.72 11.09
N LEU A 135 -2.39 3.56 10.08
CA LEU A 135 -2.59 3.11 8.70
C LEU A 135 -1.42 2.27 8.19
N SER A 136 -0.18 2.73 8.38
CA SER A 136 1.02 2.01 7.92
C SER A 136 1.15 0.63 8.55
N SER A 137 0.81 0.50 9.83
CA SER A 137 0.89 -0.76 10.57
C SER A 137 -0.23 -1.72 10.16
N TYR A 138 -1.48 -1.25 10.19
CA TYR A 138 -2.65 -2.10 9.96
C TYR A 138 -2.86 -2.47 8.48
N CYS A 139 -2.56 -1.57 7.53
CA CYS A 139 -2.62 -1.92 6.11
C CYS A 139 -1.61 -3.00 5.75
N ARG A 140 -0.39 -2.92 6.29
CA ARG A 140 0.64 -3.95 6.07
C ARG A 140 0.26 -5.27 6.72
N SER A 141 -0.29 -5.25 7.95
CA SER A 141 -0.76 -6.45 8.65
C SER A 141 -1.91 -7.11 7.90
N LEU A 142 -2.94 -6.35 7.53
CA LEU A 142 -4.09 -6.86 6.78
C LEU A 142 -3.68 -7.45 5.43
N PHE A 143 -2.78 -6.77 4.72
CA PHE A 143 -2.27 -7.29 3.46
C PHE A 143 -1.51 -8.59 3.65
N GLY A 144 -0.67 -8.69 4.70
CA GLY A 144 0.04 -9.91 5.04
C GLY A 144 -0.87 -11.11 5.32
N GLU A 145 -2.06 -10.86 5.89
CA GLU A 145 -3.06 -11.90 6.12
C GLU A 145 -3.75 -12.42 4.84
N LEU A 146 -3.77 -11.59 3.79
CA LEU A 146 -4.40 -11.93 2.50
C LEU A 146 -3.44 -12.64 1.54
N ILE A 147 -2.13 -12.55 1.76
CA ILE A 147 -1.12 -13.09 0.85
C ILE A 147 -1.09 -14.62 0.90
N PRO A 148 -1.11 -15.32 -0.26
CA PRO A 148 -0.91 -16.75 -0.31
C PRO A 148 0.45 -17.17 0.27
N PRO A 149 0.52 -18.19 1.15
CA PRO A 149 1.78 -18.71 1.67
C PRO A 149 2.78 -19.06 0.56
N GLY A 150 4.06 -18.70 0.77
CA GLY A 150 5.14 -18.94 -0.19
C GLY A 150 5.23 -17.93 -1.34
N SER A 151 4.39 -16.88 -1.34
CA SER A 151 4.41 -15.82 -2.35
C SER A 151 4.64 -14.42 -1.75
N GLU A 152 5.00 -14.32 -0.48
CA GLU A 152 5.06 -13.09 0.31
C GLU A 152 5.94 -12.03 -0.35
N ALA A 153 7.16 -12.40 -0.74
CA ALA A 153 8.11 -11.46 -1.35
C ALA A 153 7.57 -10.80 -2.63
N ALA A 154 6.87 -11.58 -3.48
CA ALA A 154 6.32 -11.09 -4.73
C ALA A 154 5.12 -10.15 -4.51
N PHE A 155 4.25 -10.46 -3.54
CA PHE A 155 3.09 -9.63 -3.22
C PHE A 155 3.49 -8.36 -2.47
N TYR A 156 4.46 -8.42 -1.54
CA TYR A 156 4.99 -7.20 -0.91
C TYR A 156 5.73 -6.29 -1.91
N ALA A 157 6.39 -6.85 -2.92
CA ALA A 157 6.93 -6.04 -4.01
C ALA A 157 5.82 -5.33 -4.80
N LEU A 158 4.69 -6.02 -5.08
CA LEU A 158 3.53 -5.42 -5.72
C LEU A 158 2.90 -4.32 -4.85
N TYR A 159 2.77 -4.54 -3.54
CA TYR A 159 2.33 -3.55 -2.56
C TYR A 159 3.20 -2.30 -2.58
N ALA A 160 4.53 -2.45 -2.57
CA ALA A 160 5.46 -1.34 -2.59
C ALA A 160 5.42 -0.55 -3.91
N ILE A 161 5.25 -1.24 -5.06
CA ILE A 161 5.08 -0.58 -6.36
C ILE A 161 3.77 0.19 -6.40
N THR A 162 2.69 -0.36 -5.86
CA THR A 162 1.39 0.30 -5.75
C THR A 162 1.50 1.55 -4.90
N ASP A 163 2.20 1.48 -3.76
CA ASP A 163 2.45 2.61 -2.86
C ASP A 163 3.19 3.76 -3.56
N LYS A 164 4.29 3.47 -4.25
CA LYS A 164 5.09 4.52 -4.89
C LYS A 164 4.51 5.00 -6.22
N GLY A 165 3.82 4.12 -6.93
CA GLY A 165 3.20 4.44 -8.22
C GLY A 165 1.97 5.35 -8.10
N SER A 166 1.24 5.31 -6.98
CA SER A 166 0.05 6.12 -6.75
C SER A 166 0.38 7.60 -6.50
N SER A 167 1.45 7.91 -5.80
CA SER A 167 1.76 9.26 -5.25
C SER A 167 2.03 10.36 -6.29
N VAL A 168 1.74 10.12 -7.56
CA VAL A 168 1.89 11.10 -8.65
C VAL A 168 0.56 11.73 -9.04
N PHE A 169 -0.55 10.98 -8.95
CA PHE A 169 -1.84 11.40 -9.50
C PHE A 169 -2.48 12.54 -8.71
N GLY A 170 -2.58 12.38 -7.40
CA GLY A 170 -3.20 13.37 -6.52
C GLY A 170 -2.48 14.72 -6.55
N PRO A 171 -1.15 14.78 -6.35
CA PRO A 171 -0.42 16.06 -6.44
C PRO A 171 -0.53 16.73 -7.81
N ALA A 172 -0.58 15.95 -8.92
CA ALA A 172 -0.78 16.49 -10.25
C ALA A 172 -2.14 17.15 -10.39
N ILE A 173 -3.21 16.51 -9.89
CA ILE A 173 -4.57 17.08 -9.91
C ILE A 173 -4.65 18.33 -9.03
N VAL A 174 -4.03 18.31 -7.84
CA VAL A 174 -3.96 19.51 -6.98
C VAL A 174 -3.23 20.64 -7.70
N GLY A 175 -2.13 20.36 -8.40
CA GLY A 175 -1.43 21.35 -9.22
C GLY A 175 -2.34 22.00 -10.26
N LEU A 176 -3.09 21.20 -11.02
CA LEU A 176 -4.05 21.69 -12.01
C LEU A 176 -5.18 22.54 -11.39
N ILE A 177 -5.66 22.16 -10.20
CA ILE A 177 -6.67 22.93 -9.46
C ILE A 177 -6.10 24.29 -9.06
N VAL A 178 -4.88 24.30 -8.50
CA VAL A 178 -4.21 25.53 -8.07
C VAL A 178 -3.94 26.45 -9.26
N ASP A 179 -3.47 25.93 -10.38
CA ASP A 179 -3.22 26.70 -11.61
C ASP A 179 -4.51 27.29 -12.19
N ARG A 180 -5.63 26.57 -12.08
CA ARG A 180 -6.93 27.00 -12.60
C ARG A 180 -7.60 28.08 -11.77
N TYR A 181 -7.52 27.97 -10.44
CA TYR A 181 -8.26 28.83 -9.51
C TYR A 181 -7.37 29.89 -8.84
N ASN A 182 -6.03 29.83 -9.01
CA ASN A 182 -5.04 30.64 -8.30
C ASN A 182 -5.19 30.60 -6.77
N GLU A 183 -5.87 29.58 -6.24
CA GLU A 183 -6.09 29.33 -4.84
C GLU A 183 -5.94 27.83 -4.54
N ILE A 184 -5.41 27.51 -3.35
CA ILE A 184 -5.24 26.10 -2.92
C ILE A 184 -6.51 25.56 -2.26
N ARG A 185 -7.34 26.42 -1.69
CA ARG A 185 -8.53 26.02 -0.94
C ARG A 185 -9.46 25.07 -1.70
N PRO A 186 -9.74 25.26 -3.02
CA PRO A 186 -10.56 24.31 -3.79
C PRO A 186 -10.02 22.89 -3.80
N ALA A 187 -8.69 22.70 -3.62
CA ALA A 187 -8.09 21.37 -3.56
C ALA A 187 -8.57 20.55 -2.35
N PHE A 188 -9.03 21.18 -1.27
CA PHE A 188 -9.55 20.44 -0.10
C PHE A 188 -10.82 19.64 -0.41
N TRP A 189 -11.66 20.08 -1.36
CA TRP A 189 -12.78 19.27 -1.86
C TRP A 189 -12.31 17.98 -2.52
N PHE A 190 -11.29 18.10 -3.36
CA PHE A 190 -10.68 16.93 -3.98
C PHE A 190 -10.03 16.01 -2.94
N LEU A 191 -9.33 16.58 -1.94
CA LEU A 191 -8.72 15.81 -0.87
C LEU A 191 -9.74 15.05 -0.03
N ALA A 192 -10.88 15.67 0.32
CA ALA A 192 -11.95 15.00 1.05
C ALA A 192 -12.50 13.79 0.27
N VAL A 193 -12.74 13.95 -1.01
CA VAL A 193 -13.18 12.82 -1.84
C VAL A 193 -12.08 11.75 -1.94
N LEU A 194 -10.83 12.13 -2.10
CA LEU A 194 -9.71 11.20 -2.28
C LEU A 194 -9.42 10.40 -1.00
N VAL A 195 -9.53 11.01 0.18
CA VAL A 195 -9.34 10.35 1.48
C VAL A 195 -10.52 9.42 1.80
N GLY A 196 -11.76 9.84 1.49
CA GLY A 196 -12.96 9.06 1.76
C GLY A 196 -13.15 7.86 0.82
N LEU A 197 -12.66 7.95 -0.42
CA LEU A 197 -12.89 6.93 -1.46
C LEU A 197 -12.37 5.51 -1.11
N PRO A 198 -11.25 5.32 -0.42
CA PRO A 198 -10.79 3.99 0.02
C PRO A 198 -11.71 3.30 1.04
N ALA A 199 -12.47 4.07 1.82
CA ALA A 199 -13.28 3.52 2.90
C ALA A 199 -14.30 2.45 2.43
N PRO A 200 -15.14 2.70 1.41
CA PRO A 200 -16.06 1.67 0.92
C PRO A 200 -15.31 0.45 0.34
N LEU A 201 -14.16 0.63 -0.28
CA LEU A 201 -13.37 -0.48 -0.81
C LEU A 201 -12.88 -1.39 0.33
N ILE A 202 -12.34 -0.80 1.40
CA ILE A 202 -11.90 -1.55 2.60
C ILE A 202 -13.07 -2.23 3.29
N TRP A 203 -14.25 -1.60 3.31
CA TRP A 203 -15.45 -2.19 3.90
C TRP A 203 -15.87 -3.49 3.21
N PHE A 204 -15.70 -3.58 1.88
CA PHE A 204 -16.05 -4.76 1.09
C PHE A 204 -14.98 -5.87 1.11
N VAL A 205 -13.79 -5.63 1.65
CA VAL A 205 -12.73 -6.65 1.80
C VAL A 205 -13.18 -7.68 2.85
N ASN A 206 -13.29 -8.93 2.43
CA ASN A 206 -13.55 -10.05 3.33
C ASN A 206 -12.25 -10.81 3.60
N VAL A 207 -11.71 -10.64 4.81
CA VAL A 207 -10.43 -11.21 5.22
C VAL A 207 -10.48 -12.74 5.29
N GLU A 208 -11.58 -13.30 5.78
CA GLU A 208 -11.75 -14.75 5.93
C GLU A 208 -11.78 -15.43 4.54
N ARG A 209 -12.58 -14.89 3.63
CA ARG A 209 -12.64 -15.38 2.25
C ARG A 209 -11.28 -15.20 1.55
N GLY A 210 -10.62 -14.07 1.75
CA GLY A 210 -9.31 -13.79 1.14
C GLY A 210 -8.23 -14.77 1.60
N LYS A 211 -8.22 -15.17 2.89
CA LYS A 211 -7.34 -16.21 3.43
C LYS A 211 -7.60 -17.57 2.79
N GLU A 212 -8.86 -18.01 2.76
CA GLU A 212 -9.23 -19.30 2.15
C GLU A 212 -8.87 -19.38 0.66
N GLU A 213 -9.12 -18.32 -0.09
CA GLU A 213 -8.75 -18.23 -1.50
C GLU A 213 -7.22 -18.25 -1.67
N GLY A 214 -6.48 -17.58 -0.76
CA GLY A 214 -5.01 -17.56 -0.73
C GLY A 214 -4.41 -18.93 -0.45
N GLU A 215 -4.92 -19.65 0.54
CA GLU A 215 -4.50 -21.01 0.89
C GLU A 215 -4.74 -22.00 -0.25
N LYS A 216 -5.94 -22.02 -0.83
CA LYS A 216 -6.27 -22.85 -2.00
C LYS A 216 -5.34 -22.58 -3.19
N LEU A 217 -4.99 -21.32 -3.40
CA LEU A 217 -4.08 -20.95 -4.47
C LEU A 217 -2.63 -21.38 -4.18
N ALA A 218 -2.20 -21.30 -2.92
CA ALA A 218 -0.89 -21.78 -2.49
C ALA A 218 -0.74 -23.30 -2.71
N GLU A 219 -1.74 -24.09 -2.35
CA GLU A 219 -1.77 -25.54 -2.59
C GLU A 219 -1.65 -25.88 -4.08
N ILE A 220 -2.37 -25.15 -4.94
CA ILE A 220 -2.29 -25.34 -6.40
C ILE A 220 -0.87 -25.01 -6.89
N ILE A 221 -0.26 -23.91 -6.43
CA ILE A 221 1.10 -23.51 -6.83
C ILE A 221 2.12 -24.54 -6.37
N GLU A 222 1.99 -25.04 -5.17
CA GLU A 222 2.89 -26.06 -4.60
C GLU A 222 2.77 -27.39 -5.37
N GLY A 223 1.55 -27.81 -5.69
CA GLY A 223 1.29 -28.98 -6.54
C GLY A 223 1.91 -28.84 -7.93
N PHE A 224 1.85 -27.66 -8.56
CA PHE A 224 2.55 -27.39 -9.83
C PHE A 224 4.06 -27.44 -9.70
N LYS A 225 4.65 -26.90 -8.64
CA LYS A 225 6.11 -26.94 -8.41
C LYS A 225 6.60 -28.35 -8.20
N ILE A 226 5.89 -29.19 -7.43
CA ILE A 226 6.24 -30.60 -7.21
C ILE A 226 6.20 -31.34 -8.53
N ARG A 227 5.19 -31.13 -9.35
CA ARG A 227 5.04 -31.76 -10.66
C ARG A 227 6.17 -31.35 -11.62
N GLU A 228 6.48 -30.07 -11.70
CA GLU A 228 7.58 -29.54 -12.53
C GLU A 228 8.95 -30.09 -12.08
N SER A 229 9.20 -30.21 -10.77
CA SER A 229 10.43 -30.79 -10.23
C SER A 229 10.53 -32.29 -10.50
N THR A 230 9.42 -33.02 -10.44
CA THR A 230 9.37 -34.46 -10.74
C THR A 230 9.60 -34.72 -12.23
N GLU A 231 8.99 -33.90 -13.12
CA GLU A 231 9.20 -33.99 -14.56
C GLU A 231 10.65 -33.62 -14.95
N ALA A 232 11.25 -32.60 -14.31
CA ALA A 232 12.64 -32.21 -14.53
C ALA A 232 13.63 -33.31 -14.05
N SER A 233 13.38 -33.90 -12.90
CA SER A 233 14.19 -35.01 -12.36
C SER A 233 14.08 -36.27 -13.23
N GLY A 234 12.87 -36.58 -13.73
CA GLY A 234 12.67 -37.71 -14.66
C GLY A 234 13.34 -37.48 -16.03
N ALA A 235 13.34 -36.26 -16.53
CA ALA A 235 14.02 -35.93 -17.78
C ALA A 235 15.56 -35.94 -17.64
N GLN A 236 16.07 -35.63 -16.44
CA GLN A 236 17.50 -35.71 -16.15
C GLN A 236 17.98 -37.16 -16.03
N SER A 237 17.25 -38.02 -15.32
CA SER A 237 17.57 -39.44 -15.22
C SER A 237 17.56 -40.14 -16.58
N LEU A 238 16.60 -39.84 -17.45
CA LEU A 238 16.57 -40.37 -18.81
C LEU A 238 17.77 -39.95 -19.66
N ARG A 239 18.26 -38.71 -19.45
CA ARG A 239 19.50 -38.23 -20.15
C ARG A 239 20.77 -38.92 -19.64
N GLU A 240 20.83 -39.15 -18.32
CA GLU A 240 21.94 -39.89 -17.71
C GLU A 240 21.98 -41.34 -18.19
N ASP A 241 20.81 -42.01 -18.25
CA ASP A 241 20.70 -43.38 -18.77
C ASP A 241 21.08 -43.46 -20.27
N GLN A 242 20.65 -42.48 -21.07
CA GLN A 242 21.05 -42.41 -22.48
C GLN A 242 22.54 -42.15 -22.68
N ALA A 243 23.14 -41.32 -21.82
CA ALA A 243 24.59 -41.07 -21.88
C ALA A 243 25.42 -42.30 -21.48
N LEU A 244 24.95 -43.07 -20.50
CA LEU A 244 25.59 -44.33 -20.11
C LEU A 244 25.50 -45.37 -21.20
N LEU A 245 24.35 -45.53 -21.85
CA LEU A 245 24.20 -46.47 -22.99
C LEU A 245 25.09 -46.07 -24.18
N ALA A 246 25.21 -44.77 -24.49
CA ALA A 246 26.08 -44.30 -25.54
C ALA A 246 27.54 -44.55 -25.24
N SER A 247 27.99 -44.45 -23.98
CA SER A 247 29.36 -44.75 -23.57
C SER A 247 29.69 -46.26 -23.65
N GLU A 248 28.74 -47.14 -23.33
CA GLU A 248 28.90 -48.60 -23.47
C GLU A 248 28.98 -49.03 -24.94
N ASP A 249 28.24 -48.36 -25.83
CA ASP A 249 28.35 -48.63 -27.29
C ASP A 249 29.69 -48.19 -27.89
N GLU A 250 30.27 -47.06 -27.40
CA GLU A 250 31.59 -46.61 -27.83
C GLU A 250 32.70 -47.55 -27.34
N GLU A 251 32.69 -47.99 -26.08
CA GLU A 251 33.64 -48.97 -25.55
C GLU A 251 33.51 -50.34 -26.26
N GLY A 252 32.31 -50.77 -26.58
CA GLY A 252 32.06 -52.01 -27.34
C GLY A 252 32.59 -51.93 -28.81
N HIS A 253 32.62 -50.72 -29.38
CA HIS A 253 33.14 -50.53 -30.77
C HIS A 253 34.68 -50.45 -30.79
N GLU A 254 35.30 -49.83 -29.80
CA GLU A 254 36.77 -49.80 -29.64
C GLU A 254 37.36 -51.21 -29.38
N ALA A 255 36.66 -52.01 -28.56
CA ALA A 255 37.08 -53.37 -28.25
C ALA A 255 37.06 -54.31 -29.50
N ARG A 256 36.19 -54.05 -30.49
CA ARG A 256 36.13 -54.82 -31.75
C ARG A 256 37.15 -54.41 -32.76
N THR A 257 37.61 -53.16 -32.81
CA THR A 257 38.63 -52.65 -33.74
C THR A 257 40.08 -53.03 -33.35
N HIS A 258 40.31 -53.52 -32.13
CA HIS A 258 41.60 -53.99 -31.67
C HIS A 258 41.82 -55.52 -31.85
N GLN A 259 40.85 -56.26 -32.42
CA GLN A 259 40.92 -57.73 -32.59
C GLN A 259 41.11 -58.13 -34.06
N ASP A 260 41.14 -57.18 -35.05
CA ASP A 260 41.50 -57.38 -36.43
C ASP A 260 42.93 -56.78 -36.72
#